data_e758a7e9896990fe59f77059339bdb61
#
_entry.id   e758a7e9896990fe59f77059339bdb61
#
_cell.length_a   1.000
_cell.length_b   1.000
_cell.length_c   1.000
_cell.angle_alpha   90.00
_cell.angle_beta   90.00
_cell.angle_gamma   90.00
#
_symmetry.space_group_name_H-M   'P 1'
#
loop_
_entity.id
_entity.type
_entity.pdbx_description
1 polymer ?
#
loop_
_entity_poly.entity_id
_entity_poly.type
_entity_poly.pdbx_seq_one_letter_code
_entity_poly.pdbx_strand_id
1 'polypeptide(L)'
;MNKIFLISVFSILTLNVMAQEKIVQTAGRTQLGEFAPKFAELNDDVLFGEVWSRTDKLGLRDRSLVTITSLISQGITDNSLVFHLQSAKKNGITRTEIAEIITHIGFYAGWPKAWAAFNLAKGVWAEDTAGEDAKAAFQREMIFPIGEPNAAYAQYFIGNSYLAPVSREQVSVSNVTFEPRCRNNWHIHRATKGGGQMLIGVAGRGWYQEEGKPAVEILPGTVIHIPANVKHWHGAASDGWFAHLAFEVPGEDTSNEWLEPVTDEEYDKLK
;
A
#
# COMPACT_ATOMS: atom_id res chain seq x y z
N MET A 1 30.10 -21.49 54.55
CA MET A 1 30.65 -20.60 53.49
C MET A 1 30.11 -21.10 52.16
N ASN A 2 28.97 -20.54 51.73
CA ASN A 2 28.34 -20.89 50.44
C ASN A 2 28.79 -19.87 49.38
N LYS A 3 29.52 -20.34 48.38
CA LYS A 3 29.92 -19.55 47.22
C LYS A 3 28.76 -19.56 46.20
N ILE A 4 28.12 -18.41 46.03
CA ILE A 4 27.14 -18.19 44.96
C ILE A 4 27.91 -17.88 43.68
N PHE A 5 27.78 -18.75 42.67
CA PHE A 5 28.27 -18.52 41.32
C PHE A 5 27.22 -17.71 40.56
N LEU A 6 27.55 -16.44 40.26
CA LEU A 6 26.76 -15.62 39.32
C LEU A 6 27.14 -16.04 37.90
N ILE A 7 26.21 -16.70 37.19
CA ILE A 7 26.35 -16.96 35.75
C ILE A 7 25.76 -15.74 35.04
N SER A 8 26.64 -14.95 34.45
CA SER A 8 26.27 -13.82 33.59
C SER A 8 25.91 -14.36 32.23
N VAL A 9 24.62 -14.41 31.89
CA VAL A 9 24.15 -14.76 30.56
C VAL A 9 24.31 -13.54 29.68
N PHE A 10 25.32 -13.53 28.83
CA PHE A 10 25.49 -12.55 27.78
C PHE A 10 24.56 -12.95 26.60
N SER A 11 23.40 -12.30 26.49
CA SER A 11 22.55 -12.41 25.29
C SER A 11 23.23 -11.68 24.13
N ILE A 12 23.84 -12.44 23.23
CA ILE A 12 24.32 -11.92 21.96
C ILE A 12 23.09 -11.68 21.08
N LEU A 13 22.66 -10.42 21.00
CA LEU A 13 21.69 -9.97 19.99
C LEU A 13 22.41 -10.07 18.62
N THR A 14 22.20 -11.15 17.89
CA THR A 14 22.59 -11.22 16.49
C THR A 14 21.63 -10.32 15.70
N LEU A 15 22.07 -9.11 15.37
CA LEU A 15 21.46 -8.32 14.31
C LEU A 15 21.60 -9.12 13.01
N ASN A 16 20.53 -9.75 12.57
CA ASN A 16 20.41 -10.22 11.20
C ASN A 16 20.37 -8.98 10.30
N VAL A 17 21.54 -8.53 9.85
CA VAL A 17 21.62 -7.63 8.71
C VAL A 17 21.15 -8.46 7.51
N MET A 18 19.89 -8.30 7.13
CA MET A 18 19.39 -8.86 5.88
C MET A 18 20.28 -8.32 4.78
N ALA A 19 21.07 -9.19 4.16
CA ALA A 19 21.88 -8.82 3.01
C ALA A 19 20.93 -8.27 1.93
N GLN A 20 21.17 -7.06 1.48
CA GLN A 20 20.37 -6.43 0.44
C GLN A 20 20.45 -7.29 -0.82
N GLU A 21 19.29 -7.72 -1.33
CA GLU A 21 19.20 -8.56 -2.51
C GLU A 21 19.71 -7.78 -3.73
N LYS A 22 20.74 -8.30 -4.38
CA LYS A 22 21.32 -7.67 -5.57
C LYS A 22 20.42 -7.89 -6.78
N ILE A 23 20.22 -6.83 -7.55
CA ILE A 23 19.53 -6.92 -8.84
C ILE A 23 20.46 -7.65 -9.80
N VAL A 24 19.98 -8.75 -10.35
CA VAL A 24 20.69 -9.51 -11.37
C VAL A 24 20.18 -9.08 -12.74
N GLN A 25 21.10 -8.54 -13.57
CA GLN A 25 20.84 -8.21 -14.96
C GLN A 25 21.84 -8.95 -15.84
N THR A 26 21.39 -9.43 -16.99
CA THR A 26 22.20 -10.17 -17.95
C THR A 26 22.07 -9.62 -19.38
N ALA A 27 21.27 -8.59 -19.59
CA ALA A 27 20.98 -8.04 -20.91
C ALA A 27 22.26 -7.54 -21.63
N GLY A 28 23.20 -6.95 -20.91
CA GLY A 28 24.46 -6.50 -21.45
C GLY A 28 25.27 -7.68 -22.03
N ARG A 29 25.42 -8.73 -21.24
CA ARG A 29 26.15 -9.96 -21.69
C ARG A 29 25.43 -10.67 -22.83
N THR A 30 24.10 -10.77 -22.73
CA THR A 30 23.31 -11.48 -23.74
C THR A 30 23.34 -10.79 -25.12
N GLN A 31 23.29 -9.44 -25.12
CA GLN A 31 23.17 -8.66 -26.36
C GLN A 31 24.54 -8.22 -26.93
N LEU A 32 25.46 -7.88 -26.05
CA LEU A 32 26.74 -7.25 -26.44
C LEU A 32 27.99 -7.95 -25.90
N GLY A 33 27.86 -9.08 -25.18
CA GLY A 33 28.96 -9.69 -24.48
C GLY A 33 30.14 -10.09 -25.39
N GLU A 34 29.86 -10.53 -26.62
CA GLU A 34 30.90 -10.87 -27.60
C GLU A 34 31.54 -9.62 -28.26
N PHE A 35 30.71 -8.61 -28.53
CA PHE A 35 31.13 -7.38 -29.22
C PHE A 35 31.79 -6.37 -28.29
N ALA A 36 31.24 -6.19 -27.10
CA ALA A 36 31.64 -5.16 -26.13
C ALA A 36 31.66 -5.72 -24.69
N PRO A 37 32.53 -6.67 -24.35
CA PRO A 37 32.48 -7.41 -23.09
C PRO A 37 32.63 -6.51 -21.88
N LYS A 38 33.44 -5.45 -21.95
CA LYS A 38 33.59 -4.48 -20.82
C LYS A 38 32.39 -3.64 -20.62
N PHE A 39 31.71 -3.22 -21.69
CA PHE A 39 30.42 -2.51 -21.58
C PHE A 39 29.34 -3.39 -20.94
N ALA A 40 29.26 -4.65 -21.37
CA ALA A 40 28.32 -5.63 -20.83
C ALA A 40 28.55 -5.86 -19.32
N GLU A 41 29.79 -6.01 -18.88
CA GLU A 41 30.18 -6.12 -17.47
C GLU A 41 29.73 -4.86 -16.68
N LEU A 42 30.06 -3.66 -17.18
CA LEU A 42 29.67 -2.41 -16.50
C LEU A 42 28.16 -2.23 -16.41
N ASN A 43 27.43 -2.62 -17.46
CA ASN A 43 25.97 -2.58 -17.46
C ASN A 43 25.39 -3.54 -16.42
N ASP A 44 25.78 -4.82 -16.47
CA ASP A 44 25.13 -5.86 -15.68
C ASP A 44 25.59 -5.83 -14.22
N ASP A 45 26.88 -5.73 -13.95
CA ASP A 45 27.43 -5.86 -12.61
C ASP A 45 27.49 -4.52 -11.86
N VAL A 46 27.88 -3.44 -12.53
CA VAL A 46 28.07 -2.13 -11.87
C VAL A 46 26.77 -1.35 -11.87
N LEU A 47 26.18 -1.07 -13.05
CA LEU A 47 24.96 -0.27 -13.11
C LEU A 47 23.82 -0.95 -12.35
N PHE A 48 23.47 -2.19 -12.71
CA PHE A 48 22.37 -2.89 -12.06
C PHE A 48 22.78 -3.57 -10.76
N GLY A 49 23.88 -4.32 -10.76
CA GLY A 49 24.33 -5.11 -9.62
C GLY A 49 24.82 -4.29 -8.43
N GLU A 50 25.30 -3.06 -8.65
CA GLU A 50 25.76 -2.18 -7.58
C GLU A 50 24.87 -0.94 -7.43
N VAL A 51 24.74 -0.10 -8.49
CA VAL A 51 24.06 1.20 -8.38
C VAL A 51 22.56 1.03 -8.16
N TRP A 52 21.87 0.25 -8.98
CA TRP A 52 20.44 0.01 -8.82
C TRP A 52 20.10 -0.80 -7.57
N SER A 53 21.03 -1.63 -7.10
CA SER A 53 20.84 -2.44 -5.89
C SER A 53 20.93 -1.64 -4.58
N ARG A 54 21.31 -0.35 -4.60
CA ARG A 54 21.37 0.52 -3.41
C ARG A 54 19.98 1.04 -3.04
N THR A 55 19.05 0.13 -2.79
CA THR A 55 17.64 0.48 -2.51
C THR A 55 17.42 1.12 -1.15
N ASP A 56 18.39 0.98 -0.24
CA ASP A 56 18.46 1.67 1.06
C ASP A 56 18.78 3.18 0.92
N LYS A 57 19.34 3.62 -0.22
CA LYS A 57 19.67 5.01 -0.48
C LYS A 57 18.64 5.69 -1.38
N LEU A 58 18.15 4.97 -2.39
CA LEU A 58 17.12 5.43 -3.32
C LEU A 58 16.33 4.23 -3.81
N GLY A 59 15.02 4.20 -3.57
CA GLY A 59 14.15 3.10 -3.95
C GLY A 59 14.08 2.86 -5.48
N LEU A 60 13.70 1.66 -5.88
CA LEU A 60 13.62 1.28 -7.30
C LEU A 60 12.62 2.15 -8.07
N ARG A 61 11.54 2.54 -7.43
CA ARG A 61 10.52 3.42 -7.99
C ARG A 61 11.12 4.78 -8.34
N ASP A 62 11.83 5.40 -7.42
CA ASP A 62 12.43 6.72 -7.62
C ASP A 62 13.57 6.67 -8.63
N ARG A 63 14.36 5.58 -8.64
CA ARG A 63 15.36 5.35 -9.69
C ARG A 63 14.72 5.27 -11.06
N SER A 64 13.60 4.55 -11.20
CA SER A 64 12.84 4.50 -12.45
C SER A 64 12.34 5.87 -12.87
N LEU A 65 11.81 6.66 -11.94
CA LEU A 65 11.33 8.02 -12.20
C LEU A 65 12.46 8.93 -12.70
N VAL A 66 13.62 8.92 -12.04
CA VAL A 66 14.80 9.68 -12.45
C VAL A 66 15.28 9.24 -13.84
N THR A 67 15.32 7.94 -14.10
CA THR A 67 15.79 7.40 -15.38
C THR A 67 14.86 7.75 -16.53
N ILE A 68 13.55 7.52 -16.39
CA ILE A 68 12.60 7.87 -17.47
C ILE A 68 12.56 9.38 -17.74
N THR A 69 12.63 10.19 -16.68
CA THR A 69 12.69 11.66 -16.82
C THR A 69 13.94 12.09 -17.59
N SER A 70 15.09 11.50 -17.25
CA SER A 70 16.36 11.76 -17.93
C SER A 70 16.32 11.38 -19.40
N LEU A 71 15.80 10.18 -19.73
CA LEU A 71 15.69 9.71 -21.11
C LEU A 71 14.78 10.59 -21.95
N ILE A 72 13.57 10.90 -21.45
CA ILE A 72 12.60 11.77 -22.14
C ILE A 72 13.22 13.16 -22.38
N SER A 73 13.88 13.73 -21.36
CA SER A 73 14.48 15.07 -21.47
C SER A 73 15.57 15.12 -22.52
N GLN A 74 16.32 14.04 -22.72
CA GLN A 74 17.32 13.91 -23.79
C GLN A 74 16.70 13.60 -25.17
N GLY A 75 15.42 13.26 -25.25
CA GLY A 75 14.75 12.89 -26.49
C GLY A 75 14.97 11.43 -26.89
N ILE A 76 15.40 10.59 -25.95
CA ILE A 76 15.51 9.14 -26.15
C ILE A 76 14.11 8.55 -25.98
N THR A 77 13.46 8.28 -27.10
CA THR A 77 12.05 7.81 -27.19
C THR A 77 11.95 6.59 -28.10
N ASP A 78 12.84 5.64 -27.88
CA ASP A 78 12.96 4.36 -28.58
C ASP A 78 12.71 3.18 -27.61
N ASN A 79 13.16 1.99 -27.99
CA ASN A 79 13.03 0.78 -27.18
C ASN A 79 13.72 0.88 -25.82
N SER A 80 14.75 1.74 -25.65
CA SER A 80 15.40 1.95 -24.37
C SER A 80 14.41 2.57 -23.39
N LEU A 81 13.61 3.57 -23.83
CA LEU A 81 12.55 4.15 -23.01
C LEU A 81 11.46 3.13 -22.69
N VAL A 82 11.06 2.27 -23.64
CA VAL A 82 10.06 1.22 -23.40
C VAL A 82 10.50 0.29 -22.28
N PHE A 83 11.75 -0.17 -22.29
CA PHE A 83 12.33 -1.01 -21.22
C PHE A 83 12.23 -0.32 -19.85
N HIS A 84 12.57 0.97 -19.77
CA HIS A 84 12.52 1.71 -18.51
C HIS A 84 11.10 2.06 -18.06
N LEU A 85 10.14 2.25 -18.98
CA LEU A 85 8.73 2.39 -18.68
C LEU A 85 8.15 1.08 -18.10
N GLN A 86 8.50 -0.08 -18.68
CA GLN A 86 8.11 -1.40 -18.13
C GLN A 86 8.70 -1.62 -16.74
N SER A 87 9.97 -1.26 -16.54
CA SER A 87 10.62 -1.30 -15.23
C SER A 87 9.94 -0.37 -14.24
N ALA A 88 9.56 0.84 -14.66
CA ALA A 88 8.85 1.81 -13.84
C ALA A 88 7.47 1.28 -13.39
N LYS A 89 6.71 0.65 -14.30
CA LYS A 89 5.45 -0.03 -13.99
C LYS A 89 5.66 -1.14 -12.95
N LYS A 90 6.64 -2.02 -13.18
CA LYS A 90 7.00 -3.10 -12.24
C LYS A 90 7.39 -2.55 -10.86
N ASN A 91 8.03 -1.39 -10.80
CA ASN A 91 8.47 -0.73 -9.59
C ASN A 91 7.38 0.18 -8.97
N GLY A 92 6.12 0.06 -9.42
CA GLY A 92 4.95 0.67 -8.80
C GLY A 92 4.59 2.07 -9.30
N ILE A 93 5.08 2.51 -10.47
CA ILE A 93 4.55 3.73 -11.11
C ILE A 93 3.26 3.36 -11.84
N THR A 94 2.16 4.01 -11.43
CA THR A 94 0.83 3.74 -11.98
C THR A 94 0.60 4.48 -13.31
N ARG A 95 -0.49 4.11 -14.00
CA ARG A 95 -0.94 4.78 -15.22
C ARG A 95 -1.21 6.27 -15.00
N THR A 96 -1.86 6.63 -13.92
CA THR A 96 -2.15 8.03 -13.59
C THR A 96 -0.87 8.80 -13.32
N GLU A 97 0.05 8.23 -12.54
CA GLU A 97 1.33 8.87 -12.23
C GLU A 97 2.21 9.07 -13.46
N ILE A 98 2.33 8.07 -14.34
CA ILE A 98 3.15 8.24 -15.55
C ILE A 98 2.56 9.31 -16.47
N ALA A 99 1.23 9.44 -16.54
CA ALA A 99 0.58 10.50 -17.28
C ALA A 99 0.94 11.88 -16.73
N GLU A 100 0.88 12.07 -15.40
CA GLU A 100 1.27 13.32 -14.73
C GLU A 100 2.78 13.61 -14.87
N ILE A 101 3.63 12.60 -14.73
CA ILE A 101 5.08 12.72 -14.90
C ILE A 101 5.40 13.23 -16.31
N ILE A 102 4.85 12.61 -17.35
CA ILE A 102 5.11 13.01 -18.74
C ILE A 102 4.52 14.40 -19.03
N THR A 103 3.33 14.70 -18.50
CA THR A 103 2.73 16.04 -18.60
C THR A 103 3.65 17.09 -18.01
N HIS A 104 4.14 16.86 -16.79
CA HIS A 104 5.07 17.76 -16.12
C HIS A 104 6.37 17.95 -16.92
N ILE A 105 6.98 16.87 -17.40
CA ILE A 105 8.19 16.89 -18.21
C ILE A 105 8.00 17.72 -19.49
N GLY A 106 6.80 17.69 -20.07
CA GLY A 106 6.48 18.46 -21.29
C GLY A 106 6.77 19.94 -21.17
N PHE A 107 6.61 20.53 -19.98
CA PHE A 107 6.93 21.95 -19.73
C PHE A 107 8.43 22.23 -19.63
N TYR A 108 9.25 21.25 -19.26
CA TYR A 108 10.71 21.41 -19.08
C TYR A 108 11.53 20.87 -20.26
N ALA A 109 11.05 19.81 -20.91
CA ALA A 109 11.77 19.15 -21.99
C ALA A 109 11.17 19.39 -23.39
N GLY A 110 9.96 19.94 -23.45
CA GLY A 110 9.24 20.30 -24.66
C GLY A 110 8.18 19.27 -25.09
N TRP A 111 7.07 19.76 -25.64
CA TRP A 111 5.89 19.01 -26.06
C TRP A 111 6.17 17.83 -27.02
N PRO A 112 7.02 17.96 -28.07
CA PRO A 112 7.26 16.85 -28.97
C PRO A 112 7.83 15.60 -28.27
N LYS A 113 8.70 15.79 -27.28
CA LYS A 113 9.29 14.70 -26.49
C LYS A 113 8.24 14.05 -25.58
N ALA A 114 7.37 14.86 -24.97
CA ALA A 114 6.25 14.36 -24.17
C ALA A 114 5.27 13.54 -25.02
N TRP A 115 4.90 14.00 -26.22
CA TRP A 115 4.05 13.24 -27.14
C TRP A 115 4.67 11.89 -27.52
N ALA A 116 5.95 11.87 -27.85
CA ALA A 116 6.65 10.63 -28.18
C ALA A 116 6.65 9.66 -26.99
N ALA A 117 6.93 10.16 -25.78
CA ALA A 117 6.89 9.36 -24.56
C ALA A 117 5.47 8.82 -24.25
N PHE A 118 4.42 9.62 -24.41
CA PHE A 118 3.03 9.17 -24.26
C PHE A 118 2.67 8.04 -25.20
N ASN A 119 3.10 8.11 -26.46
CA ASN A 119 2.83 7.05 -27.43
C ASN A 119 3.40 5.70 -27.00
N LEU A 120 4.57 5.69 -26.34
CA LEU A 120 5.17 4.48 -25.79
C LEU A 120 4.50 4.06 -24.47
N ALA A 121 4.25 5.01 -23.57
CA ALA A 121 3.64 4.74 -22.27
C ALA A 121 2.23 4.13 -22.42
N LYS A 122 1.41 4.60 -23.36
CA LYS A 122 0.09 4.02 -23.65
C LYS A 122 0.12 2.51 -23.90
N GLY A 123 1.15 2.00 -24.57
CA GLY A 123 1.31 0.56 -24.80
C GLY A 123 1.67 -0.20 -23.51
N VAL A 124 2.51 0.39 -22.66
CA VAL A 124 2.96 -0.26 -21.41
C VAL A 124 1.83 -0.36 -20.38
N TRP A 125 0.95 0.64 -20.31
CA TRP A 125 -0.20 0.69 -19.38
C TRP A 125 -1.56 0.46 -20.07
N ALA A 126 -1.59 -0.26 -21.19
CA ALA A 126 -2.81 -0.42 -22.00
C ALA A 126 -3.95 -1.15 -21.23
N GLU A 127 -3.61 -2.10 -20.38
CA GLU A 127 -4.55 -2.96 -19.67
C GLU A 127 -4.92 -2.44 -18.26
N ASP A 128 -4.27 -1.39 -17.77
CA ASP A 128 -4.48 -0.90 -16.41
C ASP A 128 -5.77 -0.09 -16.32
N THR A 129 -6.59 -0.40 -15.32
CA THR A 129 -7.81 0.37 -15.02
C THR A 129 -7.53 1.49 -14.02
N ALA A 130 -8.38 2.52 -14.02
CA ALA A 130 -8.25 3.62 -13.04
C ALA A 130 -8.45 3.14 -11.59
N GLY A 131 -9.26 2.08 -11.38
CA GLY A 131 -9.48 1.50 -10.06
C GLY A 131 -8.24 0.74 -9.53
N GLU A 132 -7.54 0.00 -10.40
CA GLU A 132 -6.28 -0.66 -10.04
C GLU A 132 -5.18 0.35 -9.71
N ASP A 133 -5.11 1.44 -10.47
CA ASP A 133 -4.20 2.56 -10.20
C ASP A 133 -4.48 3.19 -8.82
N ALA A 134 -5.74 3.43 -8.47
CA ALA A 134 -6.14 4.01 -7.20
C ALA A 134 -5.79 3.08 -6.02
N LYS A 135 -6.02 1.77 -6.16
CA LYS A 135 -5.64 0.76 -5.17
C LYS A 135 -4.12 0.72 -4.97
N ALA A 136 -3.35 0.70 -6.07
CA ALA A 136 -1.89 0.70 -6.01
C ALA A 136 -1.32 1.99 -5.41
N ALA A 137 -1.93 3.14 -5.72
CA ALA A 137 -1.58 4.42 -5.11
C ALA A 137 -1.80 4.39 -3.59
N PHE A 138 -2.98 3.95 -3.15
CA PHE A 138 -3.31 3.88 -1.74
C PHE A 138 -2.41 2.88 -0.98
N GLN A 139 -2.07 1.73 -1.58
CA GLN A 139 -1.15 0.76 -0.97
C GLN A 139 0.22 1.37 -0.62
N ARG A 140 0.70 2.34 -1.39
CA ARG A 140 1.99 3.00 -1.13
C ARG A 140 1.95 3.95 0.09
N GLU A 141 0.78 4.44 0.45
CA GLU A 141 0.58 5.28 1.63
C GLU A 141 0.49 4.43 2.92
N MET A 142 0.36 3.12 2.78
CA MET A 142 0.10 2.21 3.88
C MET A 142 1.36 1.46 4.34
N ILE A 143 1.50 1.31 5.65
CA ILE A 143 2.49 0.44 6.28
C ILE A 143 2.05 -1.04 6.18
N PHE A 144 0.75 -1.30 6.29
CA PHE A 144 0.16 -2.63 6.22
C PHE A 144 -0.37 -2.93 4.81
N PRO A 145 -0.37 -4.21 4.36
CA PRO A 145 -0.95 -4.55 3.07
C PRO A 145 -2.47 -4.27 3.05
N ILE A 146 -3.00 -3.89 1.89
CA ILE A 146 -4.45 -3.79 1.67
C ILE A 146 -5.11 -5.15 1.93
N GLY A 147 -4.46 -6.23 1.52
CA GLY A 147 -4.97 -7.58 1.69
C GLY A 147 -5.86 -8.05 0.54
N GLU A 148 -6.53 -9.18 0.78
CA GLU A 148 -7.43 -9.81 -0.19
C GLU A 148 -8.85 -9.23 -0.09
N PRO A 149 -9.66 -9.36 -1.17
CA PRO A 149 -11.08 -9.00 -1.10
C PRO A 149 -11.77 -9.67 0.09
N ASN A 150 -12.51 -8.89 0.86
CA ASN A 150 -13.19 -9.34 2.08
C ASN A 150 -14.45 -10.17 1.77
N ALA A 151 -14.27 -11.26 0.99
CA ALA A 151 -15.37 -12.07 0.45
C ALA A 151 -16.26 -12.70 1.54
N ALA A 152 -15.67 -13.12 2.67
CA ALA A 152 -16.40 -13.77 3.75
C ALA A 152 -17.44 -12.86 4.43
N TYR A 153 -17.21 -11.57 4.44
CA TYR A 153 -18.06 -10.56 5.06
C TYR A 153 -18.74 -9.63 4.05
N ALA A 154 -18.55 -9.85 2.74
CA ALA A 154 -19.04 -8.95 1.68
C ALA A 154 -20.54 -8.62 1.81
N GLN A 155 -21.37 -9.55 2.27
CA GLN A 155 -22.80 -9.32 2.50
C GLN A 155 -23.12 -8.26 3.57
N TYR A 156 -22.16 -7.91 4.40
CA TYR A 156 -22.30 -6.91 5.47
C TYR A 156 -21.64 -5.57 5.14
N PHE A 157 -21.23 -5.38 3.87
CA PHE A 157 -20.61 -4.16 3.40
C PHE A 157 -21.32 -3.61 2.16
N ILE A 158 -21.42 -2.31 2.09
CA ILE A 158 -21.80 -1.58 0.87
C ILE A 158 -20.49 -1.12 0.22
N GLY A 159 -20.23 -1.54 -1.02
CA GLY A 159 -18.98 -1.29 -1.73
C GLY A 159 -17.90 -2.34 -1.45
N ASN A 160 -16.70 -2.11 -1.96
CA ASN A 160 -15.59 -3.06 -1.87
C ASN A 160 -14.74 -2.81 -0.64
N SER A 161 -14.43 -3.86 0.10
CA SER A 161 -13.49 -3.85 1.21
C SER A 161 -12.49 -4.99 1.09
N TYR A 162 -11.35 -4.82 1.78
CA TYR A 162 -10.24 -5.76 1.78
C TYR A 162 -9.82 -6.05 3.20
N LEU A 163 -9.25 -7.23 3.44
CA LEU A 163 -8.84 -7.68 4.75
C LEU A 163 -7.43 -8.26 4.71
N ALA A 164 -6.54 -7.75 5.53
CA ALA A 164 -5.22 -8.32 5.76
C ALA A 164 -5.05 -8.65 7.26
N PRO A 165 -4.84 -9.93 7.63
CA PRO A 165 -4.51 -10.25 9.01
C PRO A 165 -3.12 -9.71 9.36
N VAL A 166 -3.02 -8.97 10.47
CA VAL A 166 -1.77 -8.43 11.01
C VAL A 166 -1.25 -9.31 12.16
N SER A 167 -2.14 -9.76 13.03
CA SER A 167 -1.84 -10.70 14.11
C SER A 167 -3.00 -11.66 14.31
N ARG A 168 -2.67 -12.92 14.62
CA ARG A 168 -3.62 -13.97 15.02
C ARG A 168 -3.30 -14.55 16.38
N GLU A 169 -2.21 -14.10 17.00
CA GLU A 169 -1.75 -14.54 18.30
C GLU A 169 -2.05 -13.49 19.36
N GLN A 170 -2.36 -13.92 20.59
CA GLN A 170 -2.73 -13.11 21.76
C GLN A 170 -3.98 -12.23 21.50
N VAL A 171 -3.88 -11.26 20.59
CA VAL A 171 -4.98 -10.38 20.18
C VAL A 171 -5.12 -10.45 18.66
N SER A 172 -6.33 -10.72 18.20
CA SER A 172 -6.64 -10.68 16.77
C SER A 172 -6.62 -9.25 16.29
N VAL A 173 -5.79 -8.98 15.28
CA VAL A 173 -5.67 -7.67 14.64
C VAL A 173 -5.72 -7.84 13.14
N SER A 174 -6.60 -7.10 12.50
CA SER A 174 -6.71 -7.06 11.04
C SER A 174 -6.59 -5.63 10.54
N ASN A 175 -5.92 -5.44 9.40
CA ASN A 175 -6.04 -4.22 8.63
C ASN A 175 -7.26 -4.36 7.71
N VAL A 176 -8.24 -3.48 7.90
CA VAL A 176 -9.46 -3.42 7.08
C VAL A 176 -9.37 -2.19 6.18
N THR A 177 -9.44 -2.41 4.88
CA THR A 177 -9.34 -1.36 3.86
C THR A 177 -10.65 -1.23 3.11
N PHE A 178 -11.06 0.00 2.86
CA PHE A 178 -12.32 0.38 2.24
C PHE A 178 -12.05 1.24 1.00
N GLU A 179 -12.70 0.92 -0.10
CA GLU A 179 -12.78 1.84 -1.24
C GLU A 179 -13.62 3.07 -0.91
N PRO A 180 -13.52 4.16 -1.70
CA PRO A 180 -14.38 5.33 -1.50
C PRO A 180 -15.86 4.93 -1.39
N ARG A 181 -16.58 5.51 -0.42
CA ARG A 181 -17.98 5.23 -0.09
C ARG A 181 -18.25 3.85 0.53
N CYS A 182 -17.28 2.94 0.59
CA CYS A 182 -17.48 1.65 1.23
C CYS A 182 -17.65 1.79 2.74
N ARG A 183 -18.66 1.12 3.27
CA ARG A 183 -18.98 1.08 4.71
C ARG A 183 -19.57 -0.25 5.10
N ASN A 184 -19.39 -0.64 6.34
CA ASN A 184 -20.07 -1.82 6.85
C ASN A 184 -21.49 -1.48 7.34
N ASN A 185 -22.27 -2.52 7.55
CA ASN A 185 -23.60 -2.41 8.17
C ASN A 185 -23.47 -1.97 9.63
N TRP A 186 -24.55 -1.49 10.19
CA TRP A 186 -24.71 -1.41 11.62
C TRP A 186 -24.42 -2.77 12.24
N HIS A 187 -23.65 -2.81 13.33
CA HIS A 187 -23.29 -4.05 14.01
C HIS A 187 -22.95 -3.82 15.48
N ILE A 188 -22.88 -4.90 16.23
CA ILE A 188 -22.60 -4.89 17.65
C ILE A 188 -21.60 -5.99 17.98
N HIS A 189 -20.53 -5.66 18.68
CA HIS A 189 -19.66 -6.62 19.34
C HIS A 189 -20.23 -6.95 20.71
N ARG A 190 -20.90 -8.11 20.82
CA ARG A 190 -21.52 -8.58 22.05
C ARG A 190 -20.47 -9.15 22.99
N ALA A 191 -20.63 -8.90 24.31
CA ALA A 191 -19.92 -9.58 25.38
C ALA A 191 -20.67 -9.44 26.67
N THR A 192 -20.51 -10.42 27.57
CA THR A 192 -21.06 -10.37 28.95
C THR A 192 -20.10 -9.64 29.90
N LYS A 193 -18.80 -9.64 29.58
CA LYS A 193 -17.77 -8.92 30.34
C LYS A 193 -16.58 -8.61 29.43
N GLY A 194 -15.99 -7.42 29.56
CA GLY A 194 -14.94 -6.95 28.63
C GLY A 194 -15.49 -6.84 27.22
N GLY A 195 -14.71 -7.25 26.20
CA GLY A 195 -15.14 -7.26 24.81
C GLY A 195 -15.23 -5.87 24.16
N GLY A 196 -15.85 -5.82 22.99
CA GLY A 196 -15.91 -4.64 22.16
C GLY A 196 -14.82 -4.62 21.08
N GLN A 197 -14.61 -3.47 20.50
CA GLN A 197 -13.64 -3.30 19.41
C GLN A 197 -12.82 -2.03 19.61
N MET A 198 -11.61 -2.02 19.11
CA MET A 198 -10.81 -0.80 19.00
C MET A 198 -10.38 -0.61 17.54
N LEU A 199 -10.50 0.61 17.03
CA LEU A 199 -10.03 0.98 15.70
C LEU A 199 -8.87 1.96 15.81
N ILE A 200 -7.87 1.79 14.95
CA ILE A 200 -6.77 2.76 14.79
C ILE A 200 -6.67 3.12 13.31
N GLY A 201 -6.93 4.37 12.95
CA GLY A 201 -6.75 4.87 11.59
C GLY A 201 -5.28 4.75 11.15
N VAL A 202 -5.03 4.18 9.97
CA VAL A 202 -3.66 4.00 9.45
C VAL A 202 -3.40 4.69 8.12
N ALA A 203 -4.43 4.87 7.28
CA ALA A 203 -4.31 5.62 6.02
C ALA A 203 -5.65 6.17 5.56
N GLY A 204 -5.62 7.26 4.79
CA GLY A 204 -6.80 7.89 4.22
C GLY A 204 -7.73 8.51 5.26
N ARG A 205 -9.03 8.59 4.92
CA ARG A 205 -10.07 9.25 5.72
C ARG A 205 -11.33 8.39 5.80
N GLY A 206 -11.86 8.21 7.01
CA GLY A 206 -13.06 7.42 7.24
C GLY A 206 -13.93 7.98 8.35
N TRP A 207 -15.01 7.27 8.62
CA TRP A 207 -16.03 7.61 9.60
C TRP A 207 -16.29 6.45 10.56
N TYR A 208 -16.60 6.80 11.80
CA TYR A 208 -17.21 5.93 12.80
C TYR A 208 -18.46 6.62 13.32
N GLN A 209 -19.51 5.86 13.55
CA GLN A 209 -20.72 6.39 14.20
C GLN A 209 -21.34 5.36 15.13
N GLU A 210 -21.60 5.78 16.35
CA GLU A 210 -22.45 5.08 17.33
C GLU A 210 -23.91 5.50 17.12
N GLU A 211 -24.84 4.56 17.30
CA GLU A 211 -26.28 4.86 17.15
C GLU A 211 -26.71 6.02 18.06
N GLY A 212 -27.41 6.97 17.47
CA GLY A 212 -27.89 8.16 18.17
C GLY A 212 -26.83 9.23 18.46
N LYS A 213 -25.57 9.05 18.02
CA LYS A 213 -24.51 10.05 18.18
C LYS A 213 -24.05 10.62 16.84
N PRO A 214 -23.43 11.80 16.83
CA PRO A 214 -22.76 12.32 15.63
C PRO A 214 -21.65 11.39 15.18
N ALA A 215 -21.42 11.32 13.86
CA ALA A 215 -20.28 10.61 13.31
C ALA A 215 -18.95 11.28 13.69
N VAL A 216 -17.93 10.47 13.89
CA VAL A 216 -16.57 10.87 14.22
C VAL A 216 -15.66 10.57 13.04
N GLU A 217 -14.88 11.56 12.61
CA GLU A 217 -13.89 11.38 11.55
C GLU A 217 -12.70 10.55 12.06
N ILE A 218 -12.25 9.61 11.23
CA ILE A 218 -11.06 8.80 11.50
C ILE A 218 -9.98 9.18 10.48
N LEU A 219 -8.89 9.72 10.98
CA LEU A 219 -7.65 10.01 10.26
C LEU A 219 -6.52 9.10 10.76
N PRO A 220 -5.39 9.01 10.05
CA PRO A 220 -4.21 8.28 10.55
C PRO A 220 -3.82 8.74 11.96
N GLY A 221 -3.69 7.77 12.87
CA GLY A 221 -3.42 8.02 14.29
C GLY A 221 -4.66 8.22 15.18
N THR A 222 -5.86 8.36 14.62
CA THR A 222 -7.12 8.41 15.40
C THR A 222 -7.38 7.03 16.03
N VAL A 223 -7.68 7.01 17.32
CA VAL A 223 -8.06 5.80 18.06
C VAL A 223 -9.52 5.90 18.50
N ILE A 224 -10.31 4.91 18.12
CA ILE A 224 -11.72 4.77 18.53
C ILE A 224 -11.83 3.57 19.47
N HIS A 225 -12.34 3.80 20.66
CA HIS A 225 -12.69 2.76 21.63
C HIS A 225 -14.19 2.49 21.57
N ILE A 226 -14.55 1.27 21.19
CA ILE A 226 -15.94 0.83 21.05
C ILE A 226 -16.24 -0.18 22.13
N PRO A 227 -16.97 0.19 23.20
CA PRO A 227 -17.36 -0.76 24.25
C PRO A 227 -18.21 -1.90 23.69
N ALA A 228 -18.20 -3.04 24.38
CA ALA A 228 -19.11 -4.13 24.06
C ALA A 228 -20.57 -3.65 24.12
N ASN A 229 -21.40 -4.25 23.27
CA ASN A 229 -22.84 -4.01 23.18
C ASN A 229 -23.24 -2.63 22.62
N VAL A 230 -22.31 -1.87 22.07
CA VAL A 230 -22.59 -0.60 21.39
C VAL A 230 -22.88 -0.87 19.91
N LYS A 231 -24.04 -0.40 19.43
CA LYS A 231 -24.40 -0.44 18.01
C LYS A 231 -23.66 0.67 17.26
N HIS A 232 -22.92 0.31 16.23
CA HIS A 232 -22.09 1.24 15.48
C HIS A 232 -21.84 0.76 14.05
N TRP A 233 -21.26 1.64 13.25
CA TRP A 233 -20.73 1.34 11.93
C TRP A 233 -19.45 2.17 11.69
N HIS A 234 -18.66 1.76 10.70
CA HIS A 234 -17.50 2.51 10.20
C HIS A 234 -17.26 2.25 8.70
N GLY A 235 -16.53 3.14 8.04
CA GLY A 235 -16.26 3.04 6.61
C GLY A 235 -15.45 4.21 6.08
N ALA A 236 -15.14 4.18 4.78
CA ALA A 236 -14.41 5.24 4.08
C ALA A 236 -15.23 6.52 3.95
N ALA A 237 -14.56 7.64 3.75
CA ALA A 237 -15.19 8.86 3.24
C ALA A 237 -15.60 8.70 1.77
N SER A 238 -16.43 9.62 1.27
CA SER A 238 -17.00 9.51 -0.08
C SER A 238 -16.00 9.76 -1.20
N ASP A 239 -14.90 10.44 -0.89
CA ASP A 239 -13.91 10.96 -1.83
C ASP A 239 -12.55 10.26 -1.78
N GLY A 240 -12.36 9.28 -0.89
CA GLY A 240 -11.07 8.63 -0.73
C GLY A 240 -11.12 7.23 -0.12
N TRP A 241 -10.04 6.51 -0.31
CA TRP A 241 -9.78 5.25 0.35
C TRP A 241 -9.55 5.47 1.85
N PHE A 242 -9.81 4.44 2.63
CA PHE A 242 -9.58 4.45 4.06
C PHE A 242 -9.10 3.08 4.55
N ALA A 243 -8.19 3.08 5.53
CA ALA A 243 -7.79 1.87 6.22
C ALA A 243 -7.62 2.10 7.71
N HIS A 244 -7.99 1.09 8.49
CA HIS A 244 -7.78 1.07 9.92
C HIS A 244 -7.37 -0.33 10.41
N LEU A 245 -6.65 -0.39 11.51
CA LEU A 245 -6.53 -1.62 12.28
C LEU A 245 -7.80 -1.83 13.10
N ALA A 246 -8.32 -3.05 13.04
CA ALA A 246 -9.41 -3.52 13.88
C ALA A 246 -8.87 -4.52 14.90
N PHE A 247 -9.08 -4.23 16.18
CA PHE A 247 -8.73 -5.09 17.30
C PHE A 247 -10.02 -5.64 17.92
N GLU A 248 -10.11 -6.95 18.06
CA GLU A 248 -11.15 -7.54 18.89
C GLU A 248 -10.67 -7.53 20.34
N VAL A 249 -11.34 -6.77 21.19
CA VAL A 249 -10.99 -6.70 22.61
C VAL A 249 -11.40 -8.01 23.30
N PRO A 250 -10.50 -8.67 24.03
CA PRO A 250 -10.85 -9.91 24.73
C PRO A 250 -12.02 -9.73 25.72
N GLY A 251 -12.94 -10.68 25.73
CA GLY A 251 -14.13 -10.66 26.57
C GLY A 251 -14.70 -12.05 26.80
N GLU A 252 -15.73 -12.14 27.66
CA GLU A 252 -16.50 -13.34 27.94
C GLU A 252 -17.75 -13.39 27.06
N ASP A 253 -18.08 -14.55 26.48
CA ASP A 253 -19.23 -14.79 25.60
C ASP A 253 -19.30 -13.81 24.42
N THR A 254 -18.17 -13.60 23.74
CA THR A 254 -18.07 -12.63 22.64
C THR A 254 -18.74 -13.17 21.38
N SER A 255 -19.47 -12.30 20.66
CA SER A 255 -20.03 -12.57 19.35
C SER A 255 -20.25 -11.28 18.56
N ASN A 256 -20.33 -11.38 17.23
CA ASN A 256 -20.65 -10.27 16.34
C ASN A 256 -22.08 -10.40 15.84
N GLU A 257 -22.86 -9.36 16.03
CA GLU A 257 -24.24 -9.25 15.53
C GLU A 257 -24.28 -8.22 14.41
N TRP A 258 -24.59 -8.67 13.20
CA TRP A 258 -24.74 -7.83 12.02
C TRP A 258 -26.21 -7.42 11.89
N LEU A 259 -26.44 -6.15 11.62
CA LEU A 259 -27.75 -5.51 11.56
C LEU A 259 -28.00 -4.91 10.16
N GLU A 260 -28.89 -3.92 10.09
CA GLU A 260 -29.29 -3.25 8.86
C GLU A 260 -28.11 -2.49 8.18
N PRO A 261 -28.16 -2.31 6.87
CA PRO A 261 -27.23 -1.46 6.16
C PRO A 261 -27.35 0.01 6.58
N VAL A 262 -26.24 0.74 6.60
CA VAL A 262 -26.24 2.20 6.66
C VAL A 262 -26.74 2.75 5.32
N THR A 263 -27.86 3.46 5.33
CA THR A 263 -28.47 3.97 4.10
C THR A 263 -27.61 5.04 3.43
N ASP A 264 -27.77 5.22 2.12
CA ASP A 264 -27.11 6.35 1.42
C ASP A 264 -27.57 7.70 1.96
N GLU A 265 -28.86 7.82 2.37
CA GLU A 265 -29.39 9.04 2.96
C GLU A 265 -28.69 9.41 4.29
N GLU A 266 -28.35 8.43 5.12
CA GLU A 266 -27.61 8.63 6.36
C GLU A 266 -26.14 8.98 6.07
N TYR A 267 -25.52 8.20 5.19
CA TYR A 267 -24.12 8.34 4.85
C TYR A 267 -23.81 9.68 4.13
N ASP A 268 -24.67 10.12 3.20
CA ASP A 268 -24.45 11.34 2.41
C ASP A 268 -24.61 12.65 3.23
N LYS A 269 -25.05 12.55 4.49
CA LYS A 269 -25.00 13.67 5.45
C LYS A 269 -23.60 13.95 5.97
N LEU A 270 -22.67 13.01 5.82
CA LEU A 270 -21.28 13.14 6.24
C LEU A 270 -20.47 13.85 5.14
N LYS A 271 -19.74 14.89 5.50
CA LYS A 271 -18.97 15.71 4.56
C LYS A 271 -17.52 15.81 4.97
#